data_637bf55c9bc6d0fce54a5630b2b7b3e1
#
_entry.id   637bf55c9bc6d0fce54a5630b2b7b3e1
#
_cell.length_a   1.000
_cell.length_b   1.000
_cell.length_c   1.000
_cell.angle_alpha   90.00
_cell.angle_beta   90.00
_cell.angle_gamma   90.00
#
_symmetry.space_group_name_H-M   'P 1'
#
loop_
_entity.id
_entity.type
_entity.pdbx_description
1 polymer ?
#
loop_
_entity_poly.entity_id
_entity_poly.type
_entity_poly.pdbx_seq_one_letter_code
_entity_poly.pdbx_strand_id
1 'polypeptide(L)'
;MFRLKSNALQREFKVNEGYLYASRIRNTRSGMDLVPDGNSTEFTFHFTDGTEFSSKGLKVTDSAERDGKLVFTFEEFEGITVTMRYWVGRDGNTLKKQLQFIQATEDKVIDYIALEHIGVINSQTHFSIPDDVETSMQIPDAMAILGQPFYIDSLFFGCEFPATDNRIQYGIGQVKYYVGHPVHGRFTCPATVMGGATGNTMAEVQGAFFDYIEYISTKSDFRVQYNSWYDHMLDIDADNIERSFYEIEQGLSDHGVPPLDAYVIDDGWNNYKAPFWSFNKKFPNKLTDATDQCHKLGSTFGLWLGPRGP
;
A
#
# COMPACT_ATOMS: atom_id res chain seq x y z
N MET A 1 -21.13 -18.15 -15.26
CA MET A 1 -19.85 -17.63 -15.77
C MET A 1 -19.88 -16.12 -15.67
N PHE A 2 -18.90 -15.50 -15.02
CA PHE A 2 -18.78 -14.05 -14.88
C PHE A 2 -17.51 -13.60 -15.59
N ARG A 3 -17.49 -12.37 -16.08
CA ARG A 3 -16.35 -11.82 -16.81
C ARG A 3 -16.16 -10.36 -16.44
N LEU A 4 -14.94 -10.01 -16.00
CA LEU A 4 -14.49 -8.64 -15.85
C LEU A 4 -13.53 -8.32 -16.97
N LYS A 5 -13.74 -7.19 -17.67
CA LYS A 5 -12.93 -6.79 -18.83
C LYS A 5 -12.58 -5.31 -18.73
N SER A 6 -11.29 -5.01 -18.80
CA SER A 6 -10.73 -3.67 -19.03
C SER A 6 -10.28 -3.52 -20.49
N ASN A 7 -9.65 -2.38 -20.83
CA ASN A 7 -9.05 -2.19 -22.16
C ASN A 7 -7.86 -3.16 -22.43
N ALA A 8 -7.19 -3.61 -21.37
CA ALA A 8 -5.98 -4.42 -21.46
C ALA A 8 -6.14 -5.85 -20.94
N LEU A 9 -7.04 -6.08 -20.03
CA LEU A 9 -7.14 -7.32 -19.28
C LEU A 9 -8.54 -7.90 -19.25
N GLN A 10 -8.61 -9.22 -19.10
CA GLN A 10 -9.85 -9.94 -18.88
C GLN A 10 -9.62 -11.01 -17.80
N ARG A 11 -10.50 -11.05 -16.79
CA ARG A 11 -10.54 -12.12 -15.77
C ARG A 11 -11.91 -12.80 -15.85
N GLU A 12 -11.91 -14.10 -16.01
CA GLU A 12 -13.10 -14.93 -16.09
C GLU A 12 -13.25 -15.77 -14.84
N PHE A 13 -14.49 -15.83 -14.34
CA PHE A 13 -14.83 -16.61 -13.16
C PHE A 13 -15.90 -17.63 -13.50
N LYS A 14 -15.80 -18.78 -12.85
CA LYS A 14 -16.84 -19.81 -12.86
C LYS A 14 -17.27 -20.12 -11.43
N VAL A 15 -18.54 -20.42 -11.26
CA VAL A 15 -19.07 -21.05 -10.05
C VAL A 15 -19.45 -22.46 -10.45
N ASN A 16 -18.81 -23.44 -9.83
CA ASN A 16 -19.09 -24.85 -10.04
C ASN A 16 -19.44 -25.47 -8.70
N GLU A 17 -20.60 -26.12 -8.60
CA GLU A 17 -21.13 -26.71 -7.36
C GLU A 17 -21.19 -25.72 -6.18
N GLY A 18 -21.31 -24.43 -6.48
CA GLY A 18 -21.30 -23.33 -5.50
C GLY A 18 -19.93 -22.69 -5.26
N TYR A 19 -18.83 -23.29 -5.71
CA TYR A 19 -17.48 -22.77 -5.46
C TYR A 19 -16.99 -21.85 -6.57
N LEU A 20 -16.48 -20.68 -6.17
CA LEU A 20 -15.92 -19.66 -7.08
C LEU A 20 -14.45 -19.92 -7.38
N TYR A 21 -14.07 -19.83 -8.65
CA TYR A 21 -12.66 -19.81 -9.06
C TYR A 21 -12.45 -18.97 -10.32
N ALA A 22 -11.29 -18.33 -10.44
CA ALA A 22 -10.85 -17.73 -11.68
C ALA A 22 -10.51 -18.84 -12.68
N SER A 23 -11.18 -18.85 -13.82
CA SER A 23 -10.97 -19.88 -14.84
C SER A 23 -9.97 -19.45 -15.92
N ARG A 24 -9.72 -18.13 -16.06
CA ARG A 24 -8.81 -17.56 -17.05
C ARG A 24 -8.47 -16.12 -16.71
N ILE A 25 -7.22 -15.75 -16.92
CA ILE A 25 -6.74 -14.38 -16.93
C ILE A 25 -6.07 -14.14 -18.28
N ARG A 26 -6.50 -13.13 -19.01
CA ARG A 26 -5.96 -12.79 -20.32
C ARG A 26 -5.43 -11.37 -20.33
N ASN A 27 -4.22 -11.20 -20.83
CA ASN A 27 -3.68 -9.91 -21.23
C ASN A 27 -3.84 -9.75 -22.75
N THR A 28 -4.73 -8.82 -23.16
CA THR A 28 -5.04 -8.62 -24.59
C THR A 28 -3.95 -7.83 -25.33
N ARG A 29 -3.04 -7.14 -24.61
CA ARG A 29 -1.93 -6.39 -25.21
C ARG A 29 -0.81 -7.31 -25.67
N SER A 30 -0.44 -8.30 -24.85
CA SER A 30 0.61 -9.27 -25.17
C SER A 30 0.06 -10.54 -25.85
N GLY A 31 -1.26 -10.76 -25.78
CA GLY A 31 -1.90 -12.01 -26.22
C GLY A 31 -1.76 -13.16 -25.23
N MET A 32 -1.22 -12.91 -24.02
CA MET A 32 -1.00 -13.93 -22.99
C MET A 32 -2.31 -14.42 -22.38
N ASP A 33 -2.38 -15.72 -22.15
CA ASP A 33 -3.47 -16.41 -21.46
C ASP A 33 -2.91 -17.24 -20.31
N LEU A 34 -3.30 -16.92 -19.09
CA LEU A 34 -3.02 -17.69 -17.89
C LEU A 34 -4.28 -18.42 -17.44
N VAL A 35 -4.17 -19.73 -17.29
CA VAL A 35 -5.19 -20.56 -16.65
C VAL A 35 -4.70 -20.82 -15.22
N PRO A 36 -5.30 -20.18 -14.18
CA PRO A 36 -4.93 -20.43 -12.80
C PRO A 36 -5.00 -21.93 -12.48
N ASP A 37 -3.98 -22.45 -11.84
CA ASP A 37 -3.90 -23.88 -11.52
C ASP A 37 -4.77 -24.27 -10.31
N GLY A 38 -4.77 -25.56 -9.99
CA GLY A 38 -5.50 -26.09 -8.87
C GLY A 38 -5.11 -25.56 -7.50
N ASN A 39 -3.98 -24.86 -7.35
CA ASN A 39 -3.55 -24.24 -6.09
C ASN A 39 -4.05 -22.79 -5.93
N SER A 40 -4.56 -22.19 -7.02
CA SER A 40 -5.06 -20.81 -6.99
C SER A 40 -6.35 -20.68 -6.19
N THR A 41 -6.47 -19.66 -5.35
CA THR A 41 -7.70 -19.29 -4.61
C THR A 41 -8.01 -17.81 -4.80
N GLU A 42 -9.27 -17.41 -4.54
CA GLU A 42 -9.59 -15.99 -4.59
C GLU A 42 -9.17 -15.25 -3.32
N PHE A 43 -9.04 -15.95 -2.21
CA PHE A 43 -8.46 -15.48 -0.96
C PHE A 43 -8.10 -16.67 -0.07
N THR A 44 -7.20 -16.43 0.90
CA THR A 44 -6.91 -17.37 2.00
C THR A 44 -6.68 -16.58 3.28
N PHE A 45 -7.36 -16.98 4.35
CA PHE A 45 -7.14 -16.47 5.70
C PHE A 45 -6.19 -17.42 6.43
N HIS A 46 -5.18 -16.86 7.08
CA HIS A 46 -4.27 -17.57 7.97
C HIS A 46 -4.42 -17.01 9.38
N PHE A 47 -4.55 -17.89 10.35
CA PHE A 47 -4.72 -17.52 11.75
C PHE A 47 -3.45 -17.80 12.55
N THR A 48 -3.30 -17.08 13.66
CA THR A 48 -2.13 -17.22 14.56
C THR A 48 -2.02 -18.60 15.21
N ASP A 49 -3.10 -19.37 15.23
CA ASP A 49 -3.11 -20.78 15.71
C ASP A 49 -2.63 -21.79 14.63
N GLY A 50 -2.24 -21.29 13.44
CA GLY A 50 -1.79 -22.11 12.32
C GLY A 50 -2.90 -22.71 11.47
N THR A 51 -4.18 -22.46 11.80
CA THR A 51 -5.31 -22.87 10.95
C THR A 51 -5.51 -21.91 9.79
N GLU A 52 -6.16 -22.37 8.71
CA GLU A 52 -6.47 -21.56 7.54
C GLU A 52 -7.80 -21.97 6.90
N PHE A 53 -8.41 -21.03 6.19
CA PHE A 53 -9.49 -21.31 5.25
C PHE A 53 -9.37 -20.44 3.98
N SER A 54 -9.98 -20.90 2.90
CA SER A 54 -9.92 -20.18 1.62
C SER A 54 -11.23 -20.23 0.86
N SER A 55 -11.31 -19.46 -0.21
CA SER A 55 -12.44 -19.44 -1.14
C SER A 55 -12.79 -20.81 -1.73
N LYS A 56 -11.86 -21.76 -1.73
CA LYS A 56 -12.11 -23.14 -2.20
C LYS A 56 -12.98 -23.98 -1.27
N GLY A 57 -12.94 -23.67 0.02
CA GLY A 57 -13.73 -24.36 1.04
C GLY A 57 -15.11 -23.76 1.26
N LEU A 58 -15.42 -22.61 0.63
CA LEU A 58 -16.64 -21.83 0.87
C LEU A 58 -17.51 -21.71 -0.37
N LYS A 59 -18.82 -21.95 -0.23
CA LYS A 59 -19.77 -21.71 -1.31
C LYS A 59 -20.13 -20.23 -1.40
N VAL A 60 -20.36 -19.78 -2.61
CA VAL A 60 -20.96 -18.47 -2.89
C VAL A 60 -22.43 -18.51 -2.57
N THR A 61 -22.88 -17.65 -1.69
CA THR A 61 -24.29 -17.50 -1.28
C THR A 61 -25.01 -16.42 -2.08
N ASP A 62 -24.27 -15.39 -2.55
CA ASP A 62 -24.80 -14.34 -3.42
C ASP A 62 -23.76 -13.91 -4.45
N SER A 63 -24.21 -13.60 -5.65
CA SER A 63 -23.39 -13.06 -6.73
C SER A 63 -24.18 -12.06 -7.53
N ALA A 64 -23.63 -10.85 -7.68
CA ALA A 64 -24.31 -9.75 -8.38
C ALA A 64 -23.32 -8.84 -9.08
N GLU A 65 -23.82 -8.14 -10.10
CA GLU A 65 -23.16 -6.95 -10.62
C GLU A 65 -23.86 -5.72 -10.01
N ARG A 66 -23.10 -4.92 -9.23
CA ARG A 66 -23.60 -3.73 -8.53
C ARG A 66 -22.60 -2.60 -8.72
N ASP A 67 -23.09 -1.45 -9.19
CA ASP A 67 -22.28 -0.24 -9.41
C ASP A 67 -21.02 -0.49 -10.25
N GLY A 68 -21.13 -1.30 -11.31
CA GLY A 68 -20.01 -1.67 -12.19
C GLY A 68 -18.98 -2.61 -11.55
N LYS A 69 -19.33 -3.26 -10.43
CA LYS A 69 -18.51 -4.23 -9.74
C LYS A 69 -19.15 -5.61 -9.75
N LEU A 70 -18.36 -6.64 -9.99
CA LEU A 70 -18.76 -8.01 -9.67
C LEU A 70 -18.57 -8.23 -8.16
N VAL A 71 -19.63 -8.67 -7.51
CA VAL A 71 -19.66 -8.89 -6.05
C VAL A 71 -20.02 -10.35 -5.80
N PHE A 72 -19.24 -11.01 -4.94
CA PHE A 72 -19.49 -12.38 -4.47
C PHE A 72 -19.48 -12.39 -2.96
N THR A 73 -20.53 -12.94 -2.35
CA THR A 73 -20.60 -13.19 -0.91
C THR A 73 -20.51 -14.69 -0.68
N PHE A 74 -19.71 -15.06 0.31
CA PHE A 74 -19.45 -16.47 0.65
C PHE A 74 -20.24 -16.88 1.88
N GLU A 75 -20.43 -18.19 2.05
CA GLU A 75 -20.96 -18.73 3.29
C GLU A 75 -20.06 -18.41 4.48
N GLU A 76 -20.65 -18.37 5.66
CA GLU A 76 -19.92 -18.07 6.88
C GLU A 76 -19.00 -19.24 7.26
N PHE A 77 -17.82 -18.90 7.74
CA PHE A 77 -16.86 -19.84 8.33
C PHE A 77 -16.46 -19.34 9.72
N GLU A 78 -16.79 -20.09 10.77
CA GLU A 78 -16.42 -19.78 12.18
C GLU A 78 -16.64 -18.32 12.57
N GLY A 79 -17.82 -17.77 12.24
CA GLY A 79 -18.19 -16.38 12.53
C GLY A 79 -17.61 -15.34 11.56
N ILE A 80 -16.94 -15.75 10.48
CA ILE A 80 -16.39 -14.85 9.48
C ILE A 80 -17.19 -14.95 8.18
N THR A 81 -17.79 -13.85 7.74
CA THR A 81 -18.47 -13.74 6.44
C THR A 81 -17.64 -12.87 5.50
N VAL A 82 -17.31 -13.38 4.31
CA VAL A 82 -16.45 -12.70 3.33
C VAL A 82 -17.26 -12.20 2.13
N THR A 83 -16.95 -10.99 1.69
CA THR A 83 -17.46 -10.42 0.43
C THR A 83 -16.27 -9.97 -0.43
N MET A 84 -16.22 -10.46 -1.68
CA MET A 84 -15.24 -10.05 -2.68
C MET A 84 -15.86 -9.10 -3.68
N ARG A 85 -15.13 -8.06 -4.06
CA ARG A 85 -15.51 -7.10 -5.10
C ARG A 85 -14.42 -7.01 -6.14
N TYR A 86 -14.83 -6.97 -7.41
CA TYR A 86 -13.91 -6.84 -8.55
C TYR A 86 -14.42 -5.74 -9.46
N TRP A 87 -13.54 -4.88 -9.94
CA TRP A 87 -13.89 -3.79 -10.86
C TRP A 87 -12.72 -3.39 -11.75
N VAL A 88 -13.01 -2.62 -12.79
CA VAL A 88 -12.00 -2.01 -13.66
C VAL A 88 -11.44 -0.76 -12.96
N GLY A 89 -10.12 -0.62 -12.93
CA GLY A 89 -9.45 0.57 -12.38
C GLY A 89 -9.86 1.84 -13.14
N ARG A 90 -9.71 3.00 -12.49
CA ARG A 90 -10.03 4.31 -13.10
C ARG A 90 -9.18 4.63 -14.32
N ASP A 91 -8.00 4.02 -14.47
CA ASP A 91 -7.14 4.08 -15.64
C ASP A 91 -7.75 3.35 -16.86
N GLY A 92 -8.83 2.62 -16.69
CA GLY A 92 -9.48 1.80 -17.71
C GLY A 92 -8.67 0.57 -18.14
N ASN A 93 -7.47 0.34 -17.60
CA ASN A 93 -6.54 -0.70 -18.02
C ASN A 93 -6.35 -1.80 -16.99
N THR A 94 -6.30 -1.44 -15.71
CA THR A 94 -6.08 -2.39 -14.60
C THR A 94 -7.39 -3.02 -14.14
N LEU A 95 -7.26 -4.17 -13.47
CA LEU A 95 -8.33 -4.80 -12.71
C LEU A 95 -8.03 -4.73 -11.23
N LYS A 96 -9.05 -4.40 -10.45
CA LYS A 96 -9.00 -4.27 -9.00
C LYS A 96 -9.80 -5.36 -8.33
N LYS A 97 -9.35 -5.73 -7.14
CA LYS A 97 -10.02 -6.70 -6.28
C LYS A 97 -9.94 -6.22 -4.83
N GLN A 98 -11.01 -6.34 -4.09
CA GLN A 98 -11.07 -5.96 -2.69
C GLN A 98 -11.86 -6.97 -1.88
N LEU A 99 -11.27 -7.38 -0.78
CA LEU A 99 -11.89 -8.23 0.22
C LEU A 99 -12.45 -7.38 1.36
N GLN A 100 -13.69 -7.65 1.74
CA GLN A 100 -14.30 -7.17 2.97
C GLN A 100 -14.78 -8.38 3.77
N PHE A 101 -14.63 -8.35 5.07
CA PHE A 101 -15.19 -9.39 5.93
C PHE A 101 -15.87 -8.80 7.16
N ILE A 102 -16.72 -9.60 7.79
CA ILE A 102 -17.33 -9.32 9.09
C ILE A 102 -16.92 -10.47 9.98
N GLN A 103 -16.27 -10.18 11.08
CA GLN A 103 -15.93 -11.14 12.12
C GLN A 103 -16.86 -10.93 13.31
N ALA A 104 -17.68 -11.94 13.61
CA ALA A 104 -18.68 -11.88 14.66
C ALA A 104 -18.14 -12.32 16.02
N THR A 105 -17.07 -13.12 16.06
CA THR A 105 -16.45 -13.67 17.28
C THR A 105 -14.98 -13.24 17.36
N GLU A 106 -14.41 -13.20 18.58
CA GLU A 106 -13.00 -12.89 18.82
C GLU A 106 -12.12 -14.15 18.96
N ASP A 107 -12.69 -15.33 18.76
CA ASP A 107 -12.01 -16.61 19.05
C ASP A 107 -10.85 -16.90 18.11
N LYS A 108 -10.84 -16.26 16.94
CA LYS A 108 -9.79 -16.41 15.92
C LYS A 108 -9.05 -15.08 15.68
N VAL A 109 -7.73 -15.12 15.83
CA VAL A 109 -6.87 -13.97 15.53
C VAL A 109 -6.24 -14.16 14.15
N ILE A 110 -6.53 -13.26 13.24
CA ILE A 110 -6.00 -13.29 11.87
C ILE A 110 -4.52 -12.89 11.92
N ASP A 111 -3.65 -13.74 11.40
CA ASP A 111 -2.24 -13.43 11.18
C ASP A 111 -2.10 -12.60 9.91
N TYR A 112 -2.45 -13.20 8.76
CA TYR A 112 -2.52 -12.48 7.50
C TYR A 112 -3.64 -13.01 6.59
N ILE A 113 -3.97 -12.22 5.58
CA ILE A 113 -4.90 -12.60 4.52
C ILE A 113 -4.14 -12.56 3.19
N ALA A 114 -4.07 -13.68 2.48
CA ALA A 114 -3.62 -13.69 1.09
C ALA A 114 -4.77 -13.14 0.22
N LEU A 115 -4.65 -11.88 -0.17
CA LEU A 115 -5.63 -11.15 -0.98
C LEU A 115 -5.58 -11.57 -2.45
N GLU A 116 -4.40 -11.96 -2.96
CA GLU A 116 -4.21 -12.71 -4.20
C GLU A 116 -3.44 -13.98 -3.86
N HIS A 117 -3.80 -15.08 -4.52
CA HIS A 117 -3.18 -16.38 -4.30
C HIS A 117 -3.27 -17.17 -5.63
N ILE A 118 -2.20 -17.12 -6.42
CA ILE A 118 -2.17 -17.62 -7.79
C ILE A 118 -1.01 -18.59 -7.96
N GLY A 119 -1.33 -19.83 -8.31
CA GLY A 119 -0.32 -20.81 -8.69
C GLY A 119 0.32 -20.46 -10.04
N VAL A 120 1.64 -20.66 -10.14
CA VAL A 120 2.43 -20.26 -11.32
C VAL A 120 2.83 -21.41 -12.22
N ILE A 121 2.37 -22.63 -11.96
CA ILE A 121 2.76 -23.83 -12.72
C ILE A 121 2.42 -23.74 -14.22
N ASN A 122 1.42 -22.97 -14.58
CA ASN A 122 0.98 -22.75 -15.95
C ASN A 122 1.58 -21.49 -16.59
N SER A 123 2.44 -20.74 -15.89
CA SER A 123 3.12 -19.57 -16.43
C SER A 123 4.40 -19.98 -17.18
N GLN A 124 4.82 -19.16 -18.14
CA GLN A 124 6.10 -19.31 -18.84
C GLN A 124 7.24 -18.67 -18.03
N THR A 125 6.96 -17.52 -17.45
CA THR A 125 7.91 -16.77 -16.60
C THR A 125 7.22 -16.25 -15.37
N HIS A 126 7.93 -16.20 -14.25
CA HIS A 126 7.44 -15.57 -13.03
C HIS A 126 8.61 -15.12 -12.17
N PHE A 127 8.44 -14.01 -11.44
CA PHE A 127 9.43 -13.52 -10.49
C PHE A 127 8.78 -12.55 -9.47
N SER A 128 9.43 -12.39 -8.35
CA SER A 128 9.17 -11.33 -7.36
C SER A 128 10.47 -10.66 -6.96
N ILE A 129 10.39 -9.45 -6.46
CA ILE A 129 11.56 -8.68 -6.02
C ILE A 129 11.45 -8.50 -4.50
N PRO A 130 12.48 -8.81 -3.76
CA PRO A 130 13.61 -9.67 -4.05
C PRO A 130 13.40 -11.06 -3.47
N ASP A 131 13.58 -12.11 -4.23
CA ASP A 131 13.65 -13.46 -3.65
C ASP A 131 15.00 -13.71 -2.95
N ASP A 132 16.09 -13.06 -3.40
CA ASP A 132 17.48 -13.35 -2.99
C ASP A 132 18.38 -12.12 -2.91
N VAL A 133 17.88 -10.91 -2.70
CA VAL A 133 18.77 -9.78 -2.49
C VAL A 133 19.28 -9.80 -1.06
N GLU A 134 20.48 -10.34 -0.87
CA GLU A 134 21.32 -9.95 0.25
C GLU A 134 21.52 -8.43 0.18
N THR A 135 20.66 -7.71 0.88
CA THR A 135 20.84 -6.27 1.00
C THR A 135 22.06 -6.04 1.89
N SER A 136 23.13 -5.50 1.30
CA SER A 136 24.34 -5.06 2.03
C SER A 136 24.06 -3.93 3.02
N MET A 137 22.84 -3.39 3.02
CA MET A 137 22.30 -2.50 4.04
C MET A 137 21.44 -3.34 4.99
N GLN A 138 21.67 -3.26 6.27
CA GLN A 138 20.91 -3.91 7.35
C GLN A 138 19.45 -3.42 7.42
N ILE A 139 18.79 -3.32 6.27
CA ILE A 139 17.36 -3.04 6.18
C ILE A 139 16.64 -4.38 6.38
N PRO A 140 15.69 -4.49 7.31
CA PRO A 140 14.91 -5.71 7.46
C PRO A 140 14.29 -6.13 6.12
N ASP A 141 14.37 -7.40 5.77
CA ASP A 141 13.87 -7.96 4.49
C ASP A 141 12.46 -7.47 4.13
N ALA A 142 11.59 -7.35 5.12
CA ALA A 142 10.24 -6.83 4.97
C ALA A 142 10.18 -5.40 4.40
N MET A 143 11.18 -4.56 4.66
CA MET A 143 11.20 -3.17 4.16
C MET A 143 11.70 -3.09 2.72
N ALA A 144 12.57 -4.01 2.30
CA ALA A 144 13.10 -4.01 0.94
C ALA A 144 12.06 -4.38 -0.13
N ILE A 145 10.99 -5.07 0.27
CA ILE A 145 9.92 -5.55 -0.62
C ILE A 145 8.61 -4.78 -0.49
N LEU A 146 8.53 -3.80 0.44
CA LEU A 146 7.33 -3.01 0.64
C LEU A 146 6.87 -2.35 -0.67
N GLY A 147 5.61 -2.61 -1.03
CA GLY A 147 4.99 -2.03 -2.22
C GLY A 147 5.40 -2.66 -3.56
N GLN A 148 6.39 -3.55 -3.59
CA GLN A 148 6.75 -4.25 -4.81
C GLN A 148 5.67 -5.27 -5.19
N PRO A 149 5.31 -5.40 -6.48
CA PRO A 149 4.40 -6.46 -6.94
C PRO A 149 5.16 -7.76 -7.18
N PHE A 150 4.45 -8.85 -7.38
CA PHE A 150 4.98 -10.02 -8.06
C PHE A 150 4.49 -10.07 -9.51
N TYR A 151 5.20 -10.80 -10.34
CA TYR A 151 5.01 -10.83 -11.78
C TYR A 151 4.80 -12.26 -12.28
N ILE A 152 3.82 -12.45 -13.15
CA ILE A 152 3.55 -13.71 -13.85
C ILE A 152 3.37 -13.39 -15.34
N ASP A 153 4.26 -13.90 -16.18
CA ASP A 153 4.30 -13.62 -17.61
C ASP A 153 4.28 -12.10 -17.88
N SER A 154 3.27 -11.61 -18.59
CA SER A 154 3.10 -10.18 -18.87
C SER A 154 2.18 -9.46 -17.87
N LEU A 155 1.97 -10.03 -16.69
CA LEU A 155 1.13 -9.44 -15.63
C LEU A 155 1.94 -9.02 -14.41
N PHE A 156 1.49 -7.97 -13.74
CA PHE A 156 1.88 -7.65 -12.37
C PHE A 156 0.69 -7.75 -11.42
N PHE A 157 0.97 -8.14 -10.17
CA PHE A 157 0.01 -8.23 -9.08
C PHE A 157 0.56 -7.50 -7.86
N GLY A 158 -0.15 -6.48 -7.41
CA GLY A 158 0.25 -5.66 -6.27
C GLY A 158 -0.92 -5.27 -5.38
N CYS A 159 -0.66 -4.41 -4.44
CA CYS A 159 -1.65 -3.84 -3.54
C CYS A 159 -1.55 -2.33 -3.50
N GLU A 160 -2.68 -1.64 -3.36
CA GLU A 160 -2.72 -0.17 -3.18
C GLU A 160 -2.38 0.26 -1.74
N PHE A 161 -1.78 -0.63 -0.99
CA PHE A 161 -1.21 -0.38 0.33
C PHE A 161 0.21 -0.95 0.38
N PRO A 162 1.24 -0.14 0.61
CA PRO A 162 2.63 -0.58 0.46
C PRO A 162 3.07 -1.61 1.52
N ALA A 163 2.45 -1.64 2.70
CA ALA A 163 2.82 -2.58 3.75
C ALA A 163 2.18 -3.96 3.54
N THR A 164 2.41 -4.57 2.37
CA THR A 164 2.03 -5.94 2.02
C THR A 164 3.26 -6.73 1.62
N ASP A 165 3.25 -8.03 1.89
CA ASP A 165 4.27 -8.96 1.42
C ASP A 165 3.79 -9.60 0.12
N ASN A 166 4.37 -9.18 -1.01
CA ASN A 166 3.97 -9.60 -2.34
C ASN A 166 5.10 -10.41 -2.97
N ARG A 167 5.03 -11.72 -2.91
CA ARG A 167 6.08 -12.57 -3.47
C ARG A 167 5.58 -13.90 -4.02
N ILE A 168 6.44 -14.54 -4.80
CA ILE A 168 6.23 -15.90 -5.28
C ILE A 168 7.10 -16.83 -4.42
N GLN A 169 6.46 -17.75 -3.71
CA GLN A 169 7.12 -18.77 -2.92
C GLN A 169 6.45 -20.13 -3.16
N TYR A 170 7.25 -21.19 -3.24
CA TYR A 170 6.75 -22.57 -3.45
C TYR A 170 5.79 -22.71 -4.64
N GLY A 171 6.01 -21.95 -5.71
CA GLY A 171 5.17 -21.97 -6.90
C GLY A 171 3.84 -21.25 -6.78
N ILE A 172 3.69 -20.37 -5.80
CA ILE A 172 2.47 -19.59 -5.54
C ILE A 172 2.83 -18.12 -5.39
N GLY A 173 2.22 -17.26 -6.21
CA GLY A 173 2.25 -15.81 -6.06
C GLY A 173 1.17 -15.35 -5.09
N GLN A 174 1.55 -14.60 -4.06
CA GLN A 174 0.63 -14.10 -3.04
C GLN A 174 0.82 -12.61 -2.81
N VAL A 175 -0.30 -11.92 -2.56
CA VAL A 175 -0.35 -10.60 -1.92
C VAL A 175 -0.83 -10.83 -0.50
N LYS A 176 0.07 -10.78 0.47
CA LYS A 176 -0.24 -10.98 1.89
C LYS A 176 -0.43 -9.65 2.60
N TYR A 177 -1.57 -9.48 3.21
CA TYR A 177 -1.89 -8.33 4.05
C TYR A 177 -1.95 -8.76 5.51
N TYR A 178 -1.07 -8.20 6.33
CA TYR A 178 -1.04 -8.43 7.78
C TYR A 178 -1.99 -7.45 8.46
N VAL A 179 -3.02 -7.97 9.13
CA VAL A 179 -4.03 -7.14 9.79
C VAL A 179 -3.45 -6.41 11.00
N GLY A 180 -2.53 -7.07 11.73
CA GLY A 180 -1.74 -6.46 12.80
C GLY A 180 -2.47 -6.15 14.11
N HIS A 181 -3.77 -6.38 14.17
CA HIS A 181 -4.59 -6.19 15.38
C HIS A 181 -5.82 -7.09 15.35
N PRO A 182 -6.41 -7.44 16.50
CA PRO A 182 -7.67 -8.15 16.54
C PRO A 182 -8.77 -7.36 15.82
N VAL A 183 -9.55 -8.03 14.98
CA VAL A 183 -10.69 -7.44 14.28
C VAL A 183 -11.97 -7.82 14.99
N HIS A 184 -12.86 -6.84 15.14
CA HIS A 184 -14.20 -7.03 15.63
C HIS A 184 -15.18 -6.31 14.72
N GLY A 185 -16.17 -7.02 14.20
CA GLY A 185 -17.13 -6.47 13.25
C GLY A 185 -16.57 -6.40 11.81
N ARG A 186 -16.90 -5.31 11.12
CA ARG A 186 -16.60 -5.15 9.69
C ARG A 186 -15.18 -4.62 9.46
N PHE A 187 -14.44 -5.30 8.60
CA PHE A 187 -13.12 -4.87 8.13
C PHE A 187 -13.06 -4.89 6.60
N THR A 188 -12.43 -3.88 6.02
CA THR A 188 -12.21 -3.79 4.57
C THR A 188 -10.71 -3.74 4.30
N CYS A 189 -10.21 -4.76 3.60
CA CYS A 189 -8.81 -4.83 3.21
C CYS A 189 -8.47 -3.78 2.14
N PRO A 190 -7.20 -3.43 1.99
CA PRO A 190 -6.74 -2.67 0.83
C PRO A 190 -7.11 -3.37 -0.49
N ALA A 191 -7.25 -2.60 -1.55
CA ALA A 191 -7.51 -3.17 -2.87
C ALA A 191 -6.21 -3.72 -3.46
N THR A 192 -6.27 -4.91 -4.06
CA THR A 192 -5.21 -5.40 -4.95
C THR A 192 -5.40 -4.85 -6.36
N VAL A 193 -4.33 -4.81 -7.10
CA VAL A 193 -4.29 -4.38 -8.49
C VAL A 193 -3.59 -5.42 -9.34
N MET A 194 -4.18 -5.71 -10.50
CA MET A 194 -3.58 -6.49 -11.57
C MET A 194 -3.46 -5.61 -12.82
N GLY A 195 -2.27 -5.51 -13.36
CA GLY A 195 -2.02 -4.81 -14.62
C GLY A 195 -1.29 -5.68 -15.63
N GLY A 196 -1.19 -5.21 -16.88
CA GLY A 196 -0.61 -5.96 -17.97
C GLY A 196 0.32 -5.14 -18.85
N ALA A 197 1.47 -5.73 -19.18
CA ALA A 197 2.45 -5.22 -20.12
C ALA A 197 2.19 -5.65 -21.56
N THR A 198 2.91 -5.08 -22.51
CA THR A 198 2.88 -5.48 -23.94
C THR A 198 3.73 -6.70 -24.23
N GLY A 199 4.69 -7.02 -23.36
CA GLY A 199 5.56 -8.19 -23.44
C GLY A 199 5.76 -8.84 -22.08
N ASN A 200 6.67 -9.81 -21.99
CA ASN A 200 6.91 -10.62 -20.81
C ASN A 200 8.35 -10.53 -20.28
N THR A 201 9.17 -9.64 -20.82
CA THR A 201 10.49 -9.37 -20.25
C THR A 201 10.35 -8.61 -18.93
N MET A 202 11.31 -8.79 -18.03
CA MET A 202 11.34 -8.08 -16.74
C MET A 202 11.17 -6.56 -16.91
N ALA A 203 11.89 -5.97 -17.88
CA ALA A 203 11.81 -4.53 -18.12
C ALA A 203 10.41 -4.07 -18.56
N GLU A 204 9.72 -4.84 -19.40
CA GLU A 204 8.38 -4.49 -19.90
C GLU A 204 7.34 -4.58 -18.78
N VAL A 205 7.37 -5.66 -17.98
CA VAL A 205 6.37 -5.83 -16.92
C VAL A 205 6.60 -4.89 -15.73
N GLN A 206 7.86 -4.60 -15.39
CA GLN A 206 8.18 -3.56 -14.41
C GLN A 206 7.83 -2.17 -14.93
N GLY A 207 8.09 -1.88 -16.21
CA GLY A 207 7.68 -0.63 -16.85
C GLY A 207 6.17 -0.41 -16.73
N ALA A 208 5.37 -1.43 -17.04
CA ALA A 208 3.90 -1.35 -16.90
C ALA A 208 3.45 -1.11 -15.45
N PHE A 209 4.18 -1.64 -14.46
CA PHE A 209 3.92 -1.34 -13.06
C PHE A 209 4.29 0.10 -12.70
N PHE A 210 5.42 0.61 -13.17
CA PHE A 210 5.82 2.01 -12.94
C PHE A 210 4.88 3.00 -13.62
N ASP A 211 4.39 2.71 -14.83
CA ASP A 211 3.35 3.51 -15.49
C ASP A 211 2.08 3.60 -14.62
N TYR A 212 1.72 2.48 -14.00
CA TYR A 212 0.60 2.45 -13.05
C TYR A 212 0.88 3.28 -11.80
N ILE A 213 2.08 3.19 -11.21
CA ILE A 213 2.49 3.99 -10.07
C ILE A 213 2.46 5.48 -10.42
N GLU A 214 2.98 5.86 -11.59
CA GLU A 214 2.91 7.25 -12.06
C GLU A 214 1.45 7.73 -12.17
N TYR A 215 0.57 6.90 -12.71
CA TYR A 215 -0.86 7.23 -12.84
C TYR A 215 -1.54 7.49 -11.50
N ILE A 216 -1.24 6.70 -10.46
CA ILE A 216 -1.86 6.85 -9.14
C ILE A 216 -1.14 7.85 -8.23
N SER A 217 0.06 8.26 -8.61
CA SER A 217 0.90 9.16 -7.81
C SER A 217 0.31 10.58 -7.78
N THR A 218 0.43 11.22 -6.63
CA THR A 218 0.19 12.65 -6.52
C THR A 218 1.37 13.39 -7.12
N LYS A 219 1.12 14.40 -7.97
CA LYS A 219 2.18 15.29 -8.44
C LYS A 219 2.86 15.94 -7.25
N SER A 220 4.17 15.85 -7.23
CA SER A 220 5.00 16.54 -6.25
C SER A 220 5.72 17.71 -6.93
N ASP A 221 5.75 18.86 -6.27
CA ASP A 221 6.57 19.98 -6.67
C ASP A 221 7.92 19.90 -5.95
N PHE A 222 8.96 20.41 -6.62
CA PHE A 222 10.24 20.60 -5.97
C PHE A 222 10.11 21.69 -4.90
N ARG A 223 10.60 21.40 -3.68
CA ARG A 223 10.58 22.34 -2.56
C ARG A 223 11.97 22.50 -1.98
N VAL A 224 12.34 23.73 -1.72
CA VAL A 224 13.56 24.07 -0.97
C VAL A 224 13.15 24.39 0.46
N GLN A 225 13.70 23.67 1.43
CA GLN A 225 13.33 23.87 2.82
C GLN A 225 14.53 23.93 3.75
N TYR A 226 14.38 24.69 4.84
CA TYR A 226 15.22 24.56 6.02
C TYR A 226 14.67 23.48 6.96
N ASN A 227 15.58 22.73 7.58
CA ASN A 227 15.23 21.77 8.63
C ASN A 227 16.21 21.95 9.79
N SER A 228 15.69 22.21 10.99
CA SER A 228 16.52 22.56 12.16
C SER A 228 17.39 21.41 12.67
N TRP A 229 17.15 20.16 12.26
CA TRP A 229 17.98 19.02 12.64
C TRP A 229 19.42 19.16 12.20
N TYR A 230 19.64 19.64 11.00
CA TYR A 230 20.99 19.80 10.45
C TYR A 230 21.77 20.97 11.03
N ASP A 231 21.09 21.87 11.74
CA ASP A 231 21.68 23.06 12.36
C ASP A 231 21.84 22.91 13.87
N HIS A 232 20.78 22.49 14.56
CA HIS A 232 20.71 22.47 16.03
C HIS A 232 20.51 21.08 16.65
N MET A 233 20.14 20.07 15.89
CA MET A 233 19.72 18.75 16.41
C MET A 233 18.64 18.91 17.48
N LEU A 234 18.84 18.33 18.68
CA LEU A 234 17.92 18.43 19.82
C LEU A 234 18.05 19.74 20.62
N ASP A 235 19.07 20.52 20.33
CA ASP A 235 19.32 21.77 21.08
C ASP A 235 18.64 22.97 20.45
N ILE A 236 17.33 22.87 20.29
CA ILE A 236 16.45 23.92 19.79
C ILE A 236 15.66 24.56 20.93
N ASP A 237 15.42 25.86 20.79
CA ASP A 237 14.49 26.66 21.59
C ASP A 237 13.84 27.73 20.70
N ALA A 238 12.88 28.47 21.27
CA ALA A 238 12.16 29.51 20.51
C ALA A 238 13.12 30.55 19.93
N ASP A 239 14.09 31.02 20.71
CA ASP A 239 14.97 32.10 20.34
C ASP A 239 15.95 31.69 19.22
N ASN A 240 16.53 30.48 19.27
CA ASN A 240 17.47 30.06 18.24
C ASN A 240 16.75 29.70 16.93
N ILE A 241 15.54 29.17 16.99
CA ILE A 241 14.72 28.89 15.80
C ILE A 241 14.32 30.19 15.09
N GLU A 242 13.80 31.17 15.83
CA GLU A 242 13.41 32.45 15.25
C GLU A 242 14.61 33.19 14.65
N ARG A 243 15.77 33.14 15.30
CA ARG A 243 17.01 33.70 14.79
C ARG A 243 17.47 33.01 13.51
N SER A 244 17.47 31.65 13.47
CA SER A 244 17.85 30.92 12.27
C SER A 244 16.95 31.26 11.07
N PHE A 245 15.64 31.30 11.31
CA PHE A 245 14.71 31.70 10.24
C PHE A 245 14.96 33.10 9.72
N TYR A 246 15.22 34.04 10.64
CA TYR A 246 15.54 35.43 10.27
C TYR A 246 16.86 35.56 9.49
N GLU A 247 17.94 34.91 9.98
CA GLU A 247 19.27 34.98 9.36
C GLU A 247 19.27 34.33 7.96
N ILE A 248 18.58 33.21 7.79
CA ILE A 248 18.43 32.58 6.48
C ILE A 248 17.70 33.50 5.53
N GLU A 249 16.56 34.04 5.94
CA GLU A 249 15.77 34.95 5.09
C GLU A 249 16.55 36.20 4.73
N GLN A 250 17.26 36.81 5.68
CA GLN A 250 18.09 37.96 5.44
C GLN A 250 19.19 37.64 4.41
N GLY A 251 19.86 36.50 4.56
CA GLY A 251 20.88 36.08 3.61
C GLY A 251 20.35 35.83 2.21
N LEU A 252 19.17 35.21 2.08
CA LEU A 252 18.51 35.00 0.80
C LEU A 252 18.12 36.35 0.15
N SER A 253 17.49 37.23 0.91
CA SER A 253 17.03 38.55 0.47
C SER A 253 18.20 39.45 0.02
N ASP A 254 19.30 39.47 0.77
CA ASP A 254 20.49 40.27 0.45
C ASP A 254 21.13 39.86 -0.89
N HIS A 255 20.89 38.64 -1.32
CA HIS A 255 21.38 38.08 -2.59
C HIS A 255 20.31 38.01 -3.69
N GLY A 256 19.11 38.52 -3.46
CA GLY A 256 18.01 38.49 -4.42
C GLY A 256 17.45 37.10 -4.69
N VAL A 257 17.61 36.18 -3.72
CA VAL A 257 17.05 34.84 -3.78
C VAL A 257 15.65 34.86 -3.13
N PRO A 258 14.64 34.21 -3.73
CA PRO A 258 13.32 34.11 -3.12
C PRO A 258 13.36 33.40 -1.76
N PRO A 259 12.36 33.63 -0.88
CA PRO A 259 12.20 32.87 0.37
C PRO A 259 12.15 31.36 0.13
N LEU A 260 12.51 30.58 1.13
CA LEU A 260 12.33 29.13 1.08
C LEU A 260 10.85 28.77 1.00
N ASP A 261 10.54 27.64 0.36
CA ASP A 261 9.17 27.13 0.29
C ASP A 261 8.66 26.69 1.68
N ALA A 262 9.56 26.22 2.55
CA ALA A 262 9.20 25.78 3.89
C ALA A 262 10.34 25.93 4.91
N TYR A 263 9.94 26.15 6.17
CA TYR A 263 10.80 26.08 7.34
C TYR A 263 10.25 24.98 8.27
N VAL A 264 11.09 24.00 8.61
CA VAL A 264 10.71 22.82 9.39
C VAL A 264 11.45 22.83 10.72
N ILE A 265 10.70 22.77 11.81
CA ILE A 265 11.24 22.48 13.14
C ILE A 265 11.25 20.96 13.30
N ASP A 266 12.44 20.42 13.47
CA ASP A 266 12.67 18.98 13.71
C ASP A 266 12.50 18.65 15.20
N ASP A 267 12.97 17.50 15.63
CA ASP A 267 12.85 17.02 17.01
C ASP A 267 13.49 17.98 18.03
N GLY A 268 13.09 17.90 19.30
CA GLY A 268 13.56 18.74 20.40
C GLY A 268 12.54 19.77 20.93
N TRP A 269 11.42 19.97 20.25
CA TRP A 269 10.35 20.88 20.65
C TRP A 269 9.39 20.26 21.67
N ASN A 270 9.28 18.96 21.70
CA ASN A 270 8.30 18.22 22.49
C ASN A 270 8.79 17.89 23.91
N ASN A 271 7.85 17.64 24.79
CA ASN A 271 8.09 17.17 26.14
C ASN A 271 8.10 15.63 26.18
N TYR A 272 9.26 15.01 26.12
CA TYR A 272 9.44 13.54 26.15
C TYR A 272 8.90 12.83 27.40
N LYS A 273 8.51 13.57 28.42
CA LYS A 273 7.92 13.01 29.65
C LYS A 273 6.39 12.98 29.61
N ALA A 274 5.78 13.60 28.61
CA ALA A 274 4.35 13.60 28.43
C ALA A 274 3.89 12.33 27.70
N PRO A 275 2.70 11.78 27.97
CA PRO A 275 2.18 10.60 27.29
C PRO A 275 1.73 10.88 25.86
N PHE A 276 1.72 12.13 25.44
CA PHE A 276 1.33 12.58 24.12
C PHE A 276 2.10 13.85 23.74
N TRP A 277 2.09 14.20 22.46
CA TRP A 277 2.76 15.39 21.95
C TRP A 277 2.35 16.65 22.70
N SER A 278 3.32 17.32 23.29
CA SER A 278 3.15 18.59 24.01
C SER A 278 4.43 19.41 23.97
N PHE A 279 4.31 20.71 24.06
CA PHE A 279 5.48 21.59 24.05
C PHE A 279 6.27 21.45 25.34
N ASN A 280 7.58 21.51 25.24
CA ASN A 280 8.46 21.65 26.38
C ASN A 280 8.61 23.14 26.78
N LYS A 281 9.27 23.39 27.89
CA LYS A 281 9.45 24.73 28.44
C LYS A 281 10.35 25.66 27.60
N LYS A 282 11.09 25.15 26.63
CA LYS A 282 11.91 25.94 25.70
C LYS A 282 11.05 26.70 24.67
N PHE A 283 9.78 26.34 24.55
CA PHE A 283 8.80 26.97 23.65
C PHE A 283 7.61 27.54 24.45
N PRO A 284 7.81 28.65 25.20
CA PRO A 284 6.79 29.20 26.10
C PRO A 284 5.54 29.69 25.36
N ASN A 285 5.70 30.25 24.14
CA ASN A 285 4.63 30.68 23.26
C ASN A 285 4.21 29.60 22.27
N LYS A 286 4.59 28.34 22.54
CA LYS A 286 4.47 27.22 21.61
C LYS A 286 5.29 27.50 20.33
N LEU A 287 4.68 27.39 19.17
CA LEU A 287 5.35 27.68 17.87
C LEU A 287 4.72 28.89 17.15
N THR A 288 3.96 29.70 17.85
CA THR A 288 3.20 30.81 17.25
C THR A 288 4.12 31.78 16.55
N ASP A 289 5.19 32.23 17.20
CA ASP A 289 6.10 33.25 16.67
C ASP A 289 6.83 32.74 15.41
N ALA A 290 7.34 31.51 15.44
CA ALA A 290 7.98 30.85 14.28
C ALA A 290 6.98 30.64 13.11
N THR A 291 5.75 30.23 13.42
CA THR A 291 4.69 30.06 12.42
C THR A 291 4.32 31.38 11.76
N ASP A 292 4.15 32.44 12.56
CA ASP A 292 3.82 33.79 12.07
C ASP A 292 4.95 34.37 11.19
N GLN A 293 6.20 34.09 11.54
CA GLN A 293 7.35 34.46 10.74
C GLN A 293 7.31 33.77 9.36
N CYS A 294 7.11 32.46 9.32
CA CYS A 294 6.98 31.71 8.05
C CYS A 294 5.85 32.25 7.17
N HIS A 295 4.69 32.51 7.75
CA HIS A 295 3.54 33.05 7.00
C HIS A 295 3.79 34.44 6.43
N LYS A 296 4.50 35.33 7.16
CA LYS A 296 4.87 36.65 6.65
C LYS A 296 5.78 36.58 5.43
N LEU A 297 6.59 35.52 5.33
CA LEU A 297 7.47 35.25 4.19
C LEU A 297 6.75 34.59 3.01
N GLY A 298 5.51 34.12 3.21
CA GLY A 298 4.80 33.30 2.22
C GLY A 298 5.26 31.84 2.22
N SER A 299 6.05 31.44 3.20
CA SER A 299 6.58 30.07 3.36
C SER A 299 5.64 29.16 4.15
N THR A 300 5.75 27.86 3.96
CA THR A 300 5.02 26.86 4.74
C THR A 300 5.79 26.55 6.03
N PHE A 301 5.08 26.48 7.15
CA PHE A 301 5.64 25.96 8.40
C PHE A 301 5.48 24.45 8.48
N GLY A 302 6.55 23.74 8.83
CA GLY A 302 6.56 22.29 9.07
C GLY A 302 6.98 21.93 10.48
N LEU A 303 6.49 20.82 10.98
CA LEU A 303 6.84 20.28 12.29
C LEU A 303 7.10 18.78 12.17
N TRP A 304 8.25 18.34 12.69
CA TRP A 304 8.54 16.93 12.76
C TRP A 304 7.75 16.23 13.87
N LEU A 305 7.17 15.07 13.53
CA LEU A 305 6.44 14.20 14.43
C LEU A 305 6.87 12.76 14.19
N GLY A 306 7.45 12.12 15.18
CA GLY A 306 7.84 10.71 15.09
C GLY A 306 6.64 9.77 15.03
N PRO A 307 6.66 8.71 14.22
CA PRO A 307 5.52 7.79 14.07
C PRO A 307 5.23 6.96 15.34
N ARG A 308 6.16 6.92 16.29
CA ARG A 308 6.03 6.17 17.55
C ARG A 308 5.58 7.00 18.74
N GLY A 309 5.29 8.29 18.51
CA GLY A 309 4.98 9.24 19.57
C GLY A 309 6.21 9.96 20.10
N PRO A 310 6.04 10.77 21.15
CA PRO A 310 7.12 11.54 21.77
C PRO A 310 8.15 10.64 22.47
#